data_aa3e836a00ab3be803398d3b6109cd08
#
_entry.id   aa3e836a00ab3be803398d3b6109cd08
#
_cell.length_a   1.000
_cell.length_b   1.000
_cell.length_c   1.000
_cell.angle_alpha   90.00
_cell.angle_beta   90.00
_cell.angle_gamma   90.00
#
_symmetry.space_group_name_H-M   'P 1'
#
loop_
_entity.id
_entity.type
_entity.pdbx_description
1 polymer ?
#
loop_
_entity_poly.entity_id
_entity_poly.type
_entity_poly.pdbx_seq_one_letter_code
_entity_poly.pdbx_strand_id
1 'polypeptide(L)'
;MMAHAPGRTQGIAIDNISNMIYYQFMKIYDIDNRIHDYRHLDWTESEVTSGTSGSLLKAREDRNKTRYYYKLSSYDPYRGIYGSECVNEIVACRLMNILGIEHLQYKLIRALVSIGGKEHEAWMCRSENYRMFGERKIALDNFYEMNRKEGESPFDLCIRFGWKNTIYKMILVDYLIINRDRHGANIEVLRDVQGNMRLAPFFDNGLSFLAPLAGRDDKIRSFDPMDDVPANNFIGTRSLEHNLQLMKDIPLVDPITSDSKEALLEGLDDILPDYHLEKIWQIIWNRWKHYEDLCYKK
;
A
#
# COMPACT_ATOMS: atom_id res chain seq x y z
N MET A 1 -42.79 8.73 36.99
CA MET A 1 -41.49 8.07 37.23
C MET A 1 -40.82 7.86 35.87
N MET A 2 -39.87 8.72 35.53
CA MET A 2 -39.08 8.61 34.29
C MET A 2 -37.82 7.83 34.59
N ALA A 3 -37.59 6.73 33.88
CA ALA A 3 -36.37 5.96 33.97
C ALA A 3 -35.32 6.53 32.97
N HIS A 4 -34.20 7.01 33.51
CA HIS A 4 -33.02 7.39 32.73
C HIS A 4 -32.33 6.16 32.16
N ALA A 5 -32.03 6.16 30.86
CA ALA A 5 -31.16 5.21 30.21
C ALA A 5 -29.69 5.63 30.46
N PRO A 6 -28.78 4.70 30.82
CA PRO A 6 -27.38 5.03 31.00
C PRO A 6 -26.62 5.11 29.65
N GLY A 7 -25.71 6.06 29.57
CA GLY A 7 -25.02 6.52 28.40
C GLY A 7 -24.04 5.54 27.76
N ARG A 8 -23.99 5.64 26.43
CA ARG A 8 -23.05 4.98 25.50
C ARG A 8 -21.71 5.72 25.35
N THR A 9 -21.11 6.22 26.40
CA THR A 9 -19.89 7.04 26.31
C THR A 9 -18.60 6.36 26.80
N GLN A 10 -18.67 5.15 27.36
CA GLN A 10 -17.46 4.47 27.87
C GLN A 10 -16.78 3.54 26.84
N GLY A 11 -17.48 3.06 25.80
CA GLY A 11 -16.89 2.16 24.80
C GLY A 11 -15.92 2.86 23.85
N ILE A 12 -16.22 4.07 23.42
CA ILE A 12 -15.43 4.81 22.41
C ILE A 12 -14.06 5.27 22.96
N ALA A 13 -13.95 5.54 24.25
CA ALA A 13 -12.68 5.99 24.86
C ALA A 13 -11.67 4.84 25.05
N ILE A 14 -12.13 3.62 25.29
CA ILE A 14 -11.25 2.45 25.49
C ILE A 14 -10.70 1.97 24.15
N ASP A 15 -11.51 1.97 23.08
CA ASP A 15 -11.06 1.60 21.75
C ASP A 15 -10.03 2.58 21.18
N ASN A 16 -10.19 3.89 21.44
CA ASN A 16 -9.21 4.91 21.04
C ASN A 16 -7.87 4.79 21.78
N ILE A 17 -7.89 4.45 23.07
CA ILE A 17 -6.65 4.25 23.85
C ILE A 17 -5.94 2.96 23.41
N SER A 18 -6.67 1.89 23.17
CA SER A 18 -6.10 0.62 22.69
C SER A 18 -5.51 0.78 21.27
N ASN A 19 -6.20 1.51 20.39
CA ASN A 19 -5.69 1.84 19.06
C ASN A 19 -4.44 2.76 19.18
N MET A 20 -4.46 3.78 20.01
CA MET A 20 -3.32 4.69 20.21
C MET A 20 -2.09 3.95 20.76
N ILE A 21 -2.27 3.02 21.70
CA ILE A 21 -1.19 2.16 22.24
C ILE A 21 -0.70 1.19 21.16
N TYR A 22 -1.59 0.59 20.37
CA TYR A 22 -1.24 -0.27 19.24
C TYR A 22 -0.46 0.50 18.19
N TYR A 23 -0.88 1.71 17.81
CA TYR A 23 -0.16 2.59 16.90
C TYR A 23 1.20 3.02 17.44
N GLN A 24 1.31 3.37 18.73
CA GLN A 24 2.61 3.66 19.34
C GLN A 24 3.53 2.44 19.38
N PHE A 25 2.98 1.25 19.58
CA PHE A 25 3.77 0.01 19.58
C PHE A 25 4.25 -0.37 18.17
N MET A 26 3.43 -0.16 17.13
CA MET A 26 3.79 -0.39 15.74
C MET A 26 4.79 0.66 15.21
N LYS A 27 4.72 1.92 15.65
CA LYS A 27 5.62 3.00 15.27
C LYS A 27 7.11 2.73 15.52
N ILE A 28 7.45 2.00 16.58
CA ILE A 28 8.85 1.82 17.02
C ILE A 28 9.60 0.78 16.18
N TYR A 29 8.94 0.01 15.30
CA TYR A 29 9.53 -1.18 14.69
C TYR A 29 9.46 -1.27 13.18
N ASP A 30 8.83 -0.32 12.47
CA ASP A 30 8.70 -0.40 11.01
C ASP A 30 9.93 0.16 10.26
N ILE A 31 10.81 0.93 10.93
CA ILE A 31 12.08 1.41 10.38
C ILE A 31 13.25 0.90 11.23
N ASP A 32 14.24 0.29 10.59
CA ASP A 32 15.51 -0.11 11.23
C ASP A 32 16.67 0.62 10.57
N ASN A 33 17.19 1.66 11.24
CA ASN A 33 18.24 2.55 10.77
C ASN A 33 19.65 1.92 10.87
N ARG A 34 19.78 0.77 11.53
CA ARG A 34 21.05 0.05 11.62
C ARG A 34 21.36 -0.59 10.28
N ILE A 35 22.61 -0.49 9.85
CA ILE A 35 23.05 -1.16 8.62
C ILE A 35 23.16 -2.67 8.88
N HIS A 36 22.38 -3.43 8.13
CA HIS A 36 22.40 -4.88 8.15
C HIS A 36 23.07 -5.45 6.90
N ASP A 37 23.83 -6.52 7.05
CA ASP A 37 24.49 -7.19 5.93
C ASP A 37 23.51 -8.17 5.23
N TYR A 38 23.09 -7.80 4.04
CA TYR A 38 22.23 -8.59 3.16
C TYR A 38 22.90 -8.87 1.80
N ARG A 39 24.25 -8.88 1.74
CA ARG A 39 25.00 -9.17 0.52
C ARG A 39 24.84 -10.62 0.05
N HIS A 40 24.38 -11.49 0.93
CA HIS A 40 24.08 -12.89 0.62
C HIS A 40 22.77 -13.11 -0.15
N LEU A 41 21.92 -12.08 -0.26
CA LEU A 41 20.67 -12.21 -1.00
C LEU A 41 20.91 -12.16 -2.50
N ASP A 42 20.25 -13.08 -3.22
CA ASP A 42 20.18 -13.08 -4.67
C ASP A 42 19.06 -12.18 -5.15
N TRP A 43 19.44 -11.10 -5.80
CA TRP A 43 18.51 -10.11 -6.36
C TRP A 43 18.11 -10.50 -7.77
N THR A 44 16.83 -10.77 -7.98
CA THR A 44 16.26 -11.04 -9.30
C THR A 44 15.40 -9.85 -9.72
N GLU A 45 15.49 -9.51 -11.01
CA GLU A 45 14.48 -8.64 -11.60
C GLU A 45 13.13 -9.37 -11.55
N SER A 46 12.08 -8.68 -11.12
CA SER A 46 10.74 -9.22 -11.28
C SER A 46 10.51 -9.38 -12.78
N GLU A 47 10.18 -10.59 -13.26
CA GLU A 47 9.77 -10.79 -14.63
C GLU A 47 8.75 -9.72 -15.01
N VAL A 48 9.05 -8.99 -16.08
CA VAL A 48 8.30 -7.83 -16.55
C VAL A 48 6.88 -8.29 -16.90
N THR A 49 5.95 -8.11 -15.98
CA THR A 49 4.54 -8.09 -16.34
C THR A 49 4.25 -6.74 -16.97
N SER A 50 4.33 -6.72 -18.31
CA SER A 50 3.82 -5.70 -19.24
C SER A 50 3.97 -4.22 -18.81
N GLY A 51 5.01 -3.56 -19.29
CA GLY A 51 4.88 -2.18 -19.78
C GLY A 51 5.36 -1.06 -18.88
N THR A 52 5.99 -1.30 -17.73
CA THR A 52 6.64 -0.24 -16.94
C THR A 52 8.16 -0.44 -16.94
N SER A 53 8.88 0.53 -17.47
CA SER A 53 10.34 0.60 -17.41
C SER A 53 10.79 0.81 -15.97
N GLY A 54 11.35 -0.21 -15.36
CA GLY A 54 11.90 -0.18 -14.02
C GLY A 54 11.48 -1.42 -13.24
N SER A 55 12.14 -2.56 -13.47
CA SER A 55 11.95 -3.74 -12.63
C SER A 55 12.54 -3.48 -11.26
N LEU A 56 11.71 -3.48 -10.21
CA LEU A 56 12.20 -3.47 -8.85
C LEU A 56 12.90 -4.79 -8.57
N LEU A 57 14.13 -4.73 -8.07
CA LEU A 57 14.86 -5.90 -7.64
C LEU A 57 14.18 -6.50 -6.40
N LYS A 58 13.94 -7.81 -6.47
CA LYS A 58 13.30 -8.58 -5.40
C LYS A 58 14.21 -9.73 -4.97
N ALA A 59 14.20 -10.03 -3.69
CA ALA A 59 14.85 -11.20 -3.14
C ALA A 59 13.94 -11.90 -2.15
N ARG A 60 14.26 -13.15 -1.83
CA ARG A 60 13.54 -13.94 -0.83
C ARG A 60 14.50 -14.72 0.05
N GLU A 61 14.11 -14.93 1.29
CA GLU A 61 14.86 -15.75 2.24
C GLU A 61 13.87 -16.56 3.08
N ASP A 62 14.18 -17.84 3.29
CA ASP A 62 13.48 -18.70 4.24
C ASP A 62 14.30 -18.77 5.54
N ARG A 63 13.79 -18.18 6.62
CA ARG A 63 14.47 -18.11 7.92
C ARG A 63 13.53 -18.53 9.05
N ASN A 64 13.92 -19.51 9.87
CA ASN A 64 13.14 -19.98 11.01
C ASN A 64 11.67 -20.33 10.66
N LYS A 65 11.45 -21.06 9.55
CA LYS A 65 10.13 -21.44 9.00
C LYS A 65 9.29 -20.27 8.48
N THR A 66 9.79 -19.05 8.52
CA THR A 66 9.14 -17.86 7.94
C THR A 66 9.82 -17.51 6.63
N ARG A 67 9.02 -17.26 5.60
CA ARG A 67 9.50 -16.74 4.33
C ARG A 67 9.40 -15.23 4.34
N TYR A 68 10.53 -14.58 4.09
CA TYR A 68 10.65 -13.14 3.94
C TYR A 68 10.80 -12.77 2.46
N TYR A 69 10.20 -11.67 2.09
CA TYR A 69 10.36 -11.04 0.79
C TYR A 69 10.99 -9.67 0.97
N TYR A 70 11.96 -9.37 0.13
CA TYR A 70 12.69 -8.10 0.13
C TYR A 70 12.50 -7.42 -1.22
N LYS A 71 12.38 -6.10 -1.20
CA LYS A 71 12.33 -5.26 -2.39
C LYS A 71 13.29 -4.10 -2.21
N LEU A 72 13.98 -3.74 -3.29
CA LEU A 72 14.70 -2.47 -3.41
C LEU A 72 13.85 -1.48 -4.19
N SER A 73 14.13 -0.20 -4.01
CA SER A 73 13.65 0.83 -4.92
C SER A 73 14.29 0.66 -6.30
N SER A 74 13.95 1.51 -7.26
CA SER A 74 14.45 1.45 -8.63
C SER A 74 15.98 1.34 -8.66
N TYR A 75 16.50 0.52 -9.57
CA TYR A 75 17.94 0.31 -9.76
C TYR A 75 18.35 0.60 -11.21
N ASP A 76 19.48 1.24 -11.34
CA ASP A 76 20.15 1.48 -12.61
C ASP A 76 21.64 1.16 -12.47
N PRO A 77 22.29 0.42 -13.40
CA PRO A 77 23.70 0.05 -13.28
C PRO A 77 24.68 1.22 -13.17
N TYR A 78 24.31 2.41 -13.66
CA TYR A 78 25.14 3.62 -13.63
C TYR A 78 24.83 4.52 -12.43
N ARG A 79 23.55 4.61 -12.04
CA ARG A 79 23.07 5.47 -10.95
C ARG A 79 23.02 4.76 -9.60
N GLY A 80 23.02 3.42 -9.60
CA GLY A 80 22.77 2.61 -8.42
C GLY A 80 21.26 2.54 -8.06
N ILE A 81 20.98 2.39 -6.77
CA ILE A 81 19.61 2.34 -6.24
C ILE A 81 19.10 3.77 -6.05
N TYR A 82 17.90 4.06 -6.55
CA TYR A 82 17.27 5.38 -6.47
C TYR A 82 15.75 5.22 -6.36
N GLY A 83 15.04 6.34 -6.14
CA GLY A 83 13.58 6.32 -6.01
C GLY A 83 13.12 6.21 -4.55
N SER A 84 11.81 6.23 -4.38
CA SER A 84 11.14 6.25 -3.07
C SER A 84 10.19 5.07 -2.86
N GLU A 85 10.24 4.04 -3.70
CA GLU A 85 9.25 2.97 -3.72
C GLU A 85 9.19 2.23 -2.37
N CYS A 86 10.33 1.98 -1.73
CA CYS A 86 10.37 1.36 -0.40
C CYS A 86 9.76 2.26 0.68
N VAL A 87 9.98 3.57 0.60
CA VAL A 87 9.37 4.55 1.52
C VAL A 87 7.86 4.63 1.26
N ASN A 88 7.43 4.61 0.00
CA ASN A 88 6.02 4.64 -0.36
C ASN A 88 5.26 3.43 0.21
N GLU A 89 5.87 2.22 0.21
CA GLU A 89 5.30 1.04 0.86
C GLU A 89 5.05 1.28 2.36
N ILE A 90 5.99 1.94 3.06
CA ILE A 90 5.85 2.24 4.49
C ILE A 90 4.76 3.28 4.73
N VAL A 91 4.74 4.37 3.95
CA VAL A 91 3.70 5.40 4.11
C VAL A 91 2.32 4.82 3.81
N ALA A 92 2.18 4.00 2.75
CA ALA A 92 0.92 3.32 2.44
C ALA A 92 0.51 2.33 3.54
N CYS A 93 1.46 1.60 4.12
CA CYS A 93 1.25 0.70 5.26
C CYS A 93 0.72 1.47 6.48
N ARG A 94 1.37 2.58 6.85
CA ARG A 94 0.95 3.45 7.96
C ARG A 94 -0.42 4.08 7.71
N LEU A 95 -0.69 4.50 6.47
CA LEU A 95 -2.00 5.03 6.09
C LEU A 95 -3.09 3.97 6.26
N MET A 96 -2.87 2.75 5.79
CA MET A 96 -3.84 1.67 5.93
C MET A 96 -4.03 1.25 7.40
N ASN A 97 -2.99 1.34 8.24
CA ASN A 97 -3.13 1.17 9.69
C ASN A 97 -4.07 2.24 10.29
N ILE A 98 -3.88 3.53 9.93
CA ILE A 98 -4.75 4.62 10.38
C ILE A 98 -6.21 4.38 9.94
N LEU A 99 -6.41 3.95 8.70
CA LEU A 99 -7.75 3.69 8.14
C LEU A 99 -8.40 2.38 8.66
N GLY A 100 -7.71 1.58 9.47
CA GLY A 100 -8.20 0.28 9.92
C GLY A 100 -8.38 -0.75 8.79
N ILE A 101 -7.48 -0.74 7.80
CA ILE A 101 -7.53 -1.61 6.61
C ILE A 101 -6.51 -2.73 6.72
N GLU A 102 -6.94 -3.97 6.53
CA GLU A 102 -6.05 -5.14 6.47
C GLU A 102 -5.12 -5.04 5.26
N HIS A 103 -3.81 -5.13 5.51
CA HIS A 103 -2.77 -5.04 4.48
C HIS A 103 -1.51 -5.79 4.90
N LEU A 104 -0.61 -6.01 3.94
CA LEU A 104 0.69 -6.60 4.19
C LEU A 104 1.58 -5.61 4.97
N GLN A 105 2.10 -6.06 6.10
CA GLN A 105 3.01 -5.25 6.91
C GLN A 105 4.41 -5.24 6.30
N TYR A 106 4.98 -4.04 6.19
CA TYR A 106 6.35 -3.84 5.72
C TYR A 106 7.24 -3.29 6.81
N LYS A 107 8.53 -3.62 6.71
CA LYS A 107 9.60 -3.03 7.51
C LYS A 107 10.62 -2.41 6.57
N LEU A 108 11.01 -1.17 6.81
CA LEU A 108 12.08 -0.48 6.10
C LEU A 108 13.40 -0.75 6.83
N ILE A 109 14.40 -1.24 6.09
CA ILE A 109 15.67 -1.68 6.64
C ILE A 109 16.80 -1.00 5.86
N ARG A 110 17.75 -0.43 6.59
CA ARG A 110 18.99 0.05 6.01
C ARG A 110 19.96 -1.12 5.83
N ALA A 111 20.40 -1.37 4.61
CA ALA A 111 21.08 -2.61 4.26
C ALA A 111 22.31 -2.36 3.38
N LEU A 112 23.33 -3.21 3.58
CA LEU A 112 24.40 -3.40 2.60
C LEU A 112 24.01 -4.60 1.73
N VAL A 113 23.87 -4.35 0.42
CA VAL A 113 23.44 -5.35 -0.57
C VAL A 113 24.46 -5.49 -1.68
N SER A 114 24.49 -6.62 -2.38
CA SER A 114 25.36 -6.84 -3.54
C SER A 114 24.52 -7.09 -4.78
N ILE A 115 24.70 -6.26 -5.82
CA ILE A 115 23.98 -6.36 -7.09
C ILE A 115 25.01 -6.42 -8.21
N GLY A 116 25.02 -7.52 -8.98
CA GLY A 116 26.00 -7.70 -10.05
C GLY A 116 27.45 -7.60 -9.60
N GLY A 117 27.77 -8.01 -8.37
CA GLY A 117 29.10 -7.95 -7.76
C GLY A 117 29.51 -6.58 -7.24
N LYS A 118 28.63 -5.56 -7.28
CA LYS A 118 28.85 -4.24 -6.68
C LYS A 118 28.09 -4.11 -5.37
N GLU A 119 28.74 -3.57 -4.34
CA GLU A 119 28.12 -3.31 -3.05
C GLU A 119 27.41 -1.96 -3.05
N HIS A 120 26.21 -1.93 -2.45
CA HIS A 120 25.42 -0.73 -2.29
C HIS A 120 24.86 -0.67 -0.88
N GLU A 121 24.92 0.50 -0.25
CA GLU A 121 24.11 0.79 0.92
C GLU A 121 22.78 1.37 0.46
N ALA A 122 21.67 0.79 0.92
CA ALA A 122 20.34 1.16 0.47
C ALA A 122 19.27 0.92 1.52
N TRP A 123 18.16 1.60 1.36
CA TRP A 123 16.93 1.26 2.03
C TRP A 123 16.16 0.22 1.23
N MET A 124 15.73 -0.84 1.90
CA MET A 124 14.90 -1.88 1.31
C MET A 124 13.67 -2.13 2.18
N CYS A 125 12.56 -2.55 1.58
CA CYS A 125 11.42 -3.01 2.35
C CYS A 125 11.40 -4.55 2.45
N ARG A 126 11.01 -5.03 3.63
CA ARG A 126 10.84 -6.45 3.95
C ARG A 126 9.40 -6.70 4.37
N SER A 127 8.82 -7.77 3.86
CA SER A 127 7.54 -8.30 4.32
C SER A 127 7.63 -9.81 4.60
N GLU A 128 6.68 -10.32 5.36
CA GLU A 128 6.53 -11.75 5.59
C GLU A 128 5.48 -12.34 4.63
N ASN A 129 5.58 -13.65 4.41
CA ASN A 129 4.58 -14.35 3.64
C ASN A 129 3.22 -14.31 4.37
N TYR A 130 2.21 -13.72 3.74
CA TYR A 130 0.85 -13.57 4.29
C TYR A 130 -0.04 -14.79 4.10
N ARG A 131 0.38 -15.78 3.29
CA ARG A 131 -0.42 -16.97 3.04
C ARG A 131 -0.42 -17.90 4.23
N MET A 132 -1.60 -18.37 4.59
CA MET A 132 -1.73 -19.44 5.56
C MET A 132 -1.29 -20.78 4.97
N PHE A 133 -1.00 -21.73 5.83
CA PHE A 133 -0.61 -23.07 5.38
C PHE A 133 -1.73 -23.69 4.53
N GLY A 134 -1.38 -24.21 3.35
CA GLY A 134 -2.32 -24.83 2.41
C GLY A 134 -3.05 -23.85 1.47
N GLU A 135 -2.96 -22.53 1.69
CA GLU A 135 -3.53 -21.57 0.75
C GLU A 135 -2.76 -21.53 -0.57
N ARG A 136 -3.52 -21.50 -1.66
CA ARG A 136 -3.02 -21.24 -3.02
C ARG A 136 -3.42 -19.85 -3.45
N LYS A 137 -2.55 -19.17 -4.19
CA LYS A 137 -2.79 -17.84 -4.72
C LYS A 137 -3.02 -17.89 -6.24
N ILE A 138 -3.90 -17.03 -6.70
CA ILE A 138 -4.19 -16.80 -8.12
C ILE A 138 -4.27 -15.29 -8.30
N ALA A 139 -3.55 -14.75 -9.29
CA ALA A 139 -3.68 -13.33 -9.67
C ALA A 139 -5.13 -13.05 -10.13
N LEU A 140 -5.66 -11.88 -9.77
CA LEU A 140 -7.07 -11.56 -10.05
C LEU A 140 -7.40 -11.51 -11.54
N ASP A 141 -6.47 -11.11 -12.40
CA ASP A 141 -6.65 -11.16 -13.85
C ASP A 141 -6.88 -12.59 -14.35
N ASN A 142 -6.04 -13.53 -13.92
CA ASN A 142 -6.21 -14.95 -14.24
C ASN A 142 -7.50 -15.51 -13.64
N PHE A 143 -7.81 -15.15 -12.40
CA PHE A 143 -9.05 -15.55 -11.74
C PHE A 143 -10.27 -15.02 -12.50
N TYR A 144 -10.23 -13.78 -12.96
CA TYR A 144 -11.28 -13.16 -13.75
C TYR A 144 -11.51 -13.91 -15.07
N GLU A 145 -10.48 -14.20 -15.85
CA GLU A 145 -10.59 -14.93 -17.10
C GLU A 145 -11.21 -16.34 -16.90
N MET A 146 -10.95 -16.98 -15.78
CA MET A 146 -11.48 -18.32 -15.46
C MET A 146 -12.94 -18.29 -14.96
N ASN A 147 -13.44 -17.18 -14.41
CA ASN A 147 -14.70 -17.14 -13.67
C ASN A 147 -15.69 -16.10 -14.16
N ARG A 148 -15.30 -15.20 -15.09
CA ARG A 148 -16.18 -14.13 -15.58
C ARG A 148 -17.38 -14.67 -16.33
N LYS A 149 -18.52 -13.97 -16.20
CA LYS A 149 -19.69 -14.14 -17.05
C LYS A 149 -19.56 -13.24 -18.28
N GLU A 150 -20.36 -13.52 -19.31
CA GLU A 150 -20.41 -12.65 -20.48
C GLU A 150 -20.81 -11.21 -20.11
N GLY A 151 -20.00 -10.23 -20.55
CA GLY A 151 -20.22 -8.82 -20.26
C GLY A 151 -19.90 -8.37 -18.83
N GLU A 152 -19.46 -9.27 -17.96
CA GLU A 152 -19.13 -8.93 -16.58
C GLU A 152 -17.77 -8.21 -16.49
N SER A 153 -17.72 -7.08 -15.79
CA SER A 153 -16.46 -6.37 -15.51
C SER A 153 -15.68 -7.02 -14.35
N PRO A 154 -14.36 -6.76 -14.21
CA PRO A 154 -13.60 -7.19 -13.02
C PRO A 154 -14.20 -6.69 -11.70
N PHE A 155 -14.73 -5.46 -11.70
CA PHE A 155 -15.44 -4.89 -10.55
C PHE A 155 -16.67 -5.71 -10.19
N ASP A 156 -17.56 -5.99 -11.17
CA ASP A 156 -18.80 -6.75 -10.95
C ASP A 156 -18.52 -8.17 -10.48
N LEU A 157 -17.47 -8.81 -11.04
CA LEU A 157 -17.02 -10.12 -10.57
C LEU A 157 -16.66 -10.07 -9.08
N CYS A 158 -15.88 -9.08 -8.65
CA CYS A 158 -15.52 -8.95 -7.24
C CYS A 158 -16.72 -8.72 -6.34
N ILE A 159 -17.72 -7.94 -6.79
CA ILE A 159 -19.00 -7.76 -6.08
C ILE A 159 -19.74 -9.08 -5.95
N ARG A 160 -19.82 -9.85 -7.03
CA ARG A 160 -20.48 -11.18 -7.06
C ARG A 160 -19.83 -12.20 -6.13
N PHE A 161 -18.51 -12.13 -5.97
CA PHE A 161 -17.78 -12.98 -5.01
C PHE A 161 -17.85 -12.48 -3.55
N GLY A 162 -18.59 -11.40 -3.28
CA GLY A 162 -18.78 -10.86 -1.93
C GLY A 162 -17.63 -9.97 -1.43
N TRP A 163 -16.71 -9.58 -2.29
CA TRP A 163 -15.52 -8.78 -1.93
C TRP A 163 -15.75 -7.25 -1.99
N LYS A 164 -17.03 -6.82 -2.05
CA LYS A 164 -17.43 -5.42 -2.20
C LYS A 164 -16.67 -4.49 -1.26
N ASN A 165 -16.70 -4.77 0.05
CA ASN A 165 -16.09 -3.88 1.05
C ASN A 165 -14.56 -3.77 0.86
N THR A 166 -13.90 -4.87 0.55
CA THR A 166 -12.45 -4.90 0.28
C THR A 166 -12.10 -4.08 -0.96
N ILE A 167 -12.87 -4.23 -2.05
CA ILE A 167 -12.65 -3.47 -3.30
C ILE A 167 -12.89 -1.98 -3.09
N TYR A 168 -13.90 -1.59 -2.32
CA TYR A 168 -14.16 -0.18 -2.00
C TYR A 168 -13.01 0.44 -1.21
N LYS A 169 -12.50 -0.28 -0.20
CA LYS A 169 -11.30 0.14 0.53
C LYS A 169 -10.07 0.25 -0.37
N MET A 170 -9.90 -0.67 -1.33
CA MET A 170 -8.81 -0.65 -2.30
C MET A 170 -8.89 0.59 -3.22
N ILE A 171 -10.08 0.89 -3.76
CA ILE A 171 -10.31 2.08 -4.58
C ILE A 171 -9.97 3.35 -3.79
N LEU A 172 -10.40 3.44 -2.54
CA LEU A 172 -10.10 4.58 -1.67
C LEU A 172 -8.60 4.72 -1.41
N VAL A 173 -7.92 3.64 -1.03
CA VAL A 173 -6.46 3.67 -0.77
C VAL A 173 -5.72 4.06 -2.03
N ASP A 174 -6.01 3.44 -3.19
CA ASP A 174 -5.34 3.75 -4.46
C ASP A 174 -5.52 5.22 -4.84
N TYR A 175 -6.71 5.80 -4.59
CA TYR A 175 -6.96 7.22 -4.79
C TYR A 175 -6.11 8.09 -3.84
N LEU A 176 -6.07 7.78 -2.55
CA LEU A 176 -5.35 8.58 -1.55
C LEU A 176 -3.84 8.59 -1.77
N ILE A 177 -3.26 7.49 -2.22
CA ILE A 177 -1.81 7.36 -2.43
C ILE A 177 -1.38 7.57 -3.89
N ILE A 178 -2.30 7.86 -4.81
CA ILE A 178 -2.04 7.91 -6.25
C ILE A 178 -1.35 6.62 -6.72
N ASN A 179 -1.91 5.47 -6.38
CA ASN A 179 -1.33 4.21 -6.82
C ASN A 179 -1.49 4.04 -8.34
N ARG A 180 -0.37 3.99 -9.05
CA ARG A 180 -0.36 3.93 -10.52
C ARG A 180 -0.35 2.52 -11.07
N ASP A 181 -0.24 1.50 -10.23
CA ASP A 181 0.04 0.14 -10.69
C ASP A 181 -0.80 -0.93 -9.95
N ARG A 182 -2.11 -0.72 -9.86
CA ARG A 182 -3.06 -1.72 -9.37
C ARG A 182 -3.52 -2.64 -10.49
N HIS A 183 -2.59 -3.27 -11.22
CA HIS A 183 -2.91 -4.27 -12.22
C HIS A 183 -3.37 -5.60 -11.58
N GLY A 184 -3.94 -6.51 -12.38
CA GLY A 184 -4.56 -7.74 -11.88
C GLY A 184 -3.63 -8.66 -11.08
N ALA A 185 -2.32 -8.67 -11.39
CA ALA A 185 -1.35 -9.45 -10.61
C ALA A 185 -0.99 -8.83 -9.25
N ASN A 186 -1.29 -7.54 -9.02
CA ASN A 186 -1.15 -6.87 -7.71
C ASN A 186 -2.42 -6.98 -6.85
N ILE A 187 -3.35 -7.83 -7.26
CA ILE A 187 -4.52 -8.25 -6.50
C ILE A 187 -4.57 -9.78 -6.55
N GLU A 188 -4.45 -10.43 -5.41
CA GLU A 188 -4.44 -11.90 -5.38
C GLU A 188 -5.68 -12.45 -4.72
N VAL A 189 -6.22 -13.53 -5.30
CA VAL A 189 -7.26 -14.37 -4.71
C VAL A 189 -6.56 -15.53 -4.02
N LEU A 190 -6.86 -15.73 -2.75
CA LEU A 190 -6.39 -16.84 -1.94
C LEU A 190 -7.49 -17.88 -1.82
N ARG A 191 -7.14 -19.13 -2.05
CA ARG A 191 -8.04 -20.29 -1.89
C ARG A 191 -7.47 -21.25 -0.88
N ASP A 192 -8.21 -21.53 0.18
CA ASP A 192 -7.86 -22.51 1.20
C ASP A 192 -8.10 -23.96 0.75
N VAL A 193 -7.75 -24.92 1.61
CA VAL A 193 -7.93 -26.35 1.33
C VAL A 193 -9.40 -26.81 1.32
N GLN A 194 -10.29 -26.04 1.92
CA GLN A 194 -11.74 -26.25 1.90
C GLN A 194 -12.41 -25.64 0.66
N GLY A 195 -11.68 -24.83 -0.11
CA GLY A 195 -12.17 -24.14 -1.29
C GLY A 195 -12.75 -22.75 -1.03
N ASN A 196 -12.68 -22.24 0.22
CA ASN A 196 -13.08 -20.88 0.51
C ASN A 196 -12.11 -19.90 -0.16
N MET A 197 -12.64 -18.77 -0.62
CA MET A 197 -11.87 -17.76 -1.35
C MET A 197 -11.97 -16.41 -0.66
N ARG A 198 -10.83 -15.71 -0.58
CA ARG A 198 -10.73 -14.34 -0.10
C ARG A 198 -9.70 -13.56 -0.92
N LEU A 199 -9.76 -12.25 -0.89
CA LEU A 199 -8.66 -11.43 -1.39
C LEU A 199 -7.47 -11.47 -0.42
N ALA A 200 -6.27 -11.40 -0.95
CA ALA A 200 -5.07 -11.21 -0.16
C ALA A 200 -5.10 -9.83 0.54
N PRO A 201 -4.37 -9.65 1.66
CA PRO A 201 -4.10 -8.33 2.21
C PRO A 201 -3.52 -7.41 1.13
N PHE A 202 -3.76 -6.10 1.20
CA PHE A 202 -3.23 -5.14 0.21
C PHE A 202 -1.70 -5.13 0.25
N PHE A 203 -1.09 -5.16 -0.91
CA PHE A 203 0.36 -5.16 -1.07
C PHE A 203 0.77 -4.43 -2.37
N ASP A 204 2.07 -4.23 -2.55
CA ASP A 204 2.70 -3.63 -3.74
C ASP A 204 2.16 -2.22 -4.04
N ASN A 205 2.39 -1.31 -3.08
CA ASN A 205 2.02 0.11 -3.16
C ASN A 205 3.22 1.01 -3.47
N GLY A 206 4.37 0.46 -3.84
CA GLY A 206 5.61 1.22 -4.06
C GLY A 206 5.50 2.24 -5.19
N LEU A 207 4.79 1.92 -6.28
CA LEU A 207 4.58 2.83 -7.42
C LEU A 207 3.44 3.84 -7.16
N SER A 208 3.47 4.44 -5.97
CA SER A 208 2.51 5.45 -5.50
C SER A 208 3.15 6.82 -5.38
N PHE A 209 2.35 7.82 -5.05
CA PHE A 209 2.77 9.19 -4.79
C PHE A 209 3.62 9.76 -5.93
N LEU A 210 4.85 10.09 -5.61
CA LEU A 210 5.81 10.79 -6.46
C LEU A 210 6.89 9.87 -7.06
N ALA A 211 6.76 8.53 -6.91
CA ALA A 211 7.76 7.57 -7.40
C ALA A 211 8.21 7.83 -8.86
N PRO A 212 7.30 8.09 -9.83
CA PRO A 212 7.72 8.36 -11.21
C PRO A 212 8.48 9.68 -11.39
N LEU A 213 8.55 10.52 -10.37
CA LEU A 213 9.28 11.79 -10.37
C LEU A 213 10.65 11.70 -9.71
N ALA A 214 11.12 10.50 -9.35
CA ALA A 214 12.41 10.30 -8.70
C ALA A 214 13.55 10.99 -9.44
N GLY A 215 14.33 11.82 -8.70
CA GLY A 215 15.43 12.64 -9.22
C GLY A 215 14.99 13.88 -10.02
N ARG A 216 13.72 14.29 -9.93
CA ARG A 216 13.18 15.50 -10.57
C ARG A 216 12.57 16.42 -9.51
N ASP A 217 13.39 17.03 -8.68
CA ASP A 217 12.98 17.79 -7.50
C ASP A 217 12.05 18.97 -7.83
N ASP A 218 12.30 19.67 -8.94
CA ASP A 218 11.44 20.73 -9.45
C ASP A 218 10.03 20.25 -9.75
N LYS A 219 9.89 19.05 -10.32
CA LYS A 219 8.60 18.43 -10.60
C LYS A 219 7.89 17.95 -9.34
N ILE A 220 8.65 17.44 -8.36
CA ILE A 220 8.10 17.06 -7.05
C ILE A 220 7.52 18.30 -6.35
N ARG A 221 8.29 19.40 -6.31
CA ARG A 221 7.84 20.66 -5.67
C ARG A 221 6.59 21.25 -6.35
N SER A 222 6.54 21.21 -7.68
CA SER A 222 5.42 21.78 -8.47
C SER A 222 4.25 20.83 -8.67
N PHE A 223 4.31 19.59 -8.19
CA PHE A 223 3.24 18.60 -8.37
C PHE A 223 1.95 19.07 -7.67
N ASP A 224 0.84 19.06 -8.41
CA ASP A 224 -0.48 19.34 -7.83
C ASP A 224 -0.99 18.06 -7.12
N PRO A 225 -1.24 18.10 -5.80
CA PRO A 225 -1.77 16.97 -5.04
C PRO A 225 -3.10 16.41 -5.58
N MET A 226 -3.86 17.21 -6.31
CA MET A 226 -5.17 16.82 -6.85
C MET A 226 -5.14 16.36 -8.31
N ASP A 227 -3.97 16.37 -8.96
CA ASP A 227 -3.85 15.85 -10.33
C ASP A 227 -4.34 14.41 -10.45
N ASP A 228 -5.29 14.15 -11.34
CA ASP A 228 -5.77 12.80 -11.67
C ASP A 228 -4.88 12.17 -12.74
N VAL A 229 -3.72 11.71 -12.28
CA VAL A 229 -2.72 11.10 -13.16
C VAL A 229 -3.16 9.69 -13.59
N PRO A 230 -2.94 9.32 -14.87
CA PRO A 230 -3.32 8.00 -15.37
C PRO A 230 -2.67 6.85 -14.59
N ALA A 231 -3.49 5.89 -14.16
CA ALA A 231 -3.08 4.68 -13.45
C ALA A 231 -3.36 3.42 -14.29
N ASN A 232 -2.56 2.39 -14.10
CA ASN A 232 -2.86 1.04 -14.52
C ASN A 232 -3.73 0.39 -13.44
N ASN A 233 -5.04 0.33 -13.63
CA ASN A 233 -5.98 -0.17 -12.65
C ASN A 233 -6.88 -1.26 -13.27
N PHE A 234 -6.84 -2.46 -12.71
CA PHE A 234 -7.58 -3.61 -13.23
C PHE A 234 -9.07 -3.59 -12.86
N ILE A 235 -9.41 -3.01 -11.70
CA ILE A 235 -10.78 -3.01 -11.17
C ILE A 235 -11.65 -1.95 -11.85
N GLY A 236 -11.07 -0.78 -12.15
CA GLY A 236 -11.81 0.36 -12.64
C GLY A 236 -11.24 0.92 -13.95
N THR A 237 -11.12 2.23 -13.98
CA THR A 237 -10.58 2.99 -15.10
C THR A 237 -9.17 3.51 -14.79
N ARG A 238 -8.55 4.17 -15.77
CA ARG A 238 -7.26 4.83 -15.56
C ARG A 238 -7.33 6.10 -14.70
N SER A 239 -8.52 6.64 -14.45
CA SER A 239 -8.77 7.78 -13.56
C SER A 239 -9.08 7.27 -12.16
N LEU A 240 -8.22 7.59 -11.19
CA LEU A 240 -8.43 7.19 -9.80
C LEU A 240 -9.61 7.94 -9.17
N GLU A 241 -9.83 9.21 -9.57
CA GLU A 241 -10.98 9.98 -9.11
C GLU A 241 -12.29 9.42 -9.66
N HIS A 242 -12.33 9.08 -10.95
CA HIS A 242 -13.52 8.45 -11.54
C HIS A 242 -13.86 7.12 -10.86
N ASN A 243 -12.85 6.36 -10.43
CA ASN A 243 -13.07 5.08 -9.75
C ASN A 243 -13.80 5.23 -8.40
N LEU A 244 -13.71 6.39 -7.72
CA LEU A 244 -14.53 6.66 -6.52
C LEU A 244 -16.04 6.60 -6.81
N GLN A 245 -16.46 6.86 -8.05
CA GLN A 245 -17.89 6.80 -8.47
C GLN A 245 -18.41 5.36 -8.57
N LEU A 246 -17.53 4.36 -8.66
CA LEU A 246 -17.92 2.94 -8.61
C LEU A 246 -18.44 2.54 -7.23
N MET A 247 -18.07 3.28 -6.20
CA MET A 247 -18.50 3.03 -4.83
C MET A 247 -19.92 3.60 -4.62
N LYS A 248 -20.92 2.72 -4.48
CA LYS A 248 -22.30 3.12 -4.18
C LYS A 248 -22.50 3.52 -2.72
N ASP A 249 -21.73 2.90 -1.83
CA ASP A 249 -21.73 3.15 -0.39
C ASP A 249 -20.34 3.59 0.06
N ILE A 250 -20.28 4.23 1.21
CA ILE A 250 -19.04 4.66 1.84
C ILE A 250 -18.41 3.46 2.56
N PRO A 251 -17.17 3.06 2.26
CA PRO A 251 -16.49 2.01 3.02
C PRO A 251 -16.26 2.46 4.46
N LEU A 252 -16.44 1.53 5.40
CA LEU A 252 -16.16 1.79 6.80
C LEU A 252 -14.64 1.83 7.02
N VAL A 253 -14.13 3.02 7.30
CA VAL A 253 -12.72 3.29 7.62
C VAL A 253 -12.63 4.32 8.74
N ASP A 254 -11.53 4.32 9.49
CA ASP A 254 -11.26 5.35 10.47
C ASP A 254 -10.83 6.66 9.79
N PRO A 255 -11.12 7.83 10.37
CA PRO A 255 -10.84 9.11 9.72
C PRO A 255 -9.35 9.47 9.77
N ILE A 256 -8.89 10.17 8.73
CA ILE A 256 -7.59 10.86 8.72
C ILE A 256 -7.78 12.25 9.33
N THR A 257 -6.91 12.62 10.28
CA THR A 257 -6.91 13.94 10.92
C THR A 257 -5.59 14.68 10.64
N SER A 258 -5.52 15.96 11.01
CA SER A 258 -4.26 16.73 10.92
C SER A 258 -3.11 16.06 11.69
N ASP A 259 -3.42 15.41 12.80
CA ASP A 259 -2.43 14.75 13.66
C ASP A 259 -1.88 13.45 13.05
N SER A 260 -2.57 12.92 12.03
CA SER A 260 -2.12 11.76 11.27
C SER A 260 -0.81 12.01 10.50
N LYS A 261 -0.46 13.28 10.22
CA LYS A 261 0.77 13.65 9.52
C LYS A 261 2.01 13.10 10.20
N GLU A 262 2.13 13.33 11.51
CA GLU A 262 3.26 12.84 12.28
C GLU A 262 3.34 11.31 12.24
N ALA A 263 2.19 10.65 12.45
CA ALA A 263 2.12 9.19 12.40
C ALA A 263 2.52 8.59 11.04
N LEU A 264 2.23 9.29 9.95
CA LEU A 264 2.56 8.84 8.60
C LEU A 264 4.04 9.03 8.25
N LEU A 265 4.67 10.11 8.72
CA LEU A 265 5.97 10.56 8.22
C LEU A 265 7.13 10.43 9.21
N GLU A 266 6.86 10.10 10.48
CA GLU A 266 7.88 9.98 11.53
C GLU A 266 9.05 9.07 11.13
N GLY A 267 10.29 9.56 11.31
CA GLY A 267 11.53 8.83 11.04
C GLY A 267 11.85 8.64 9.55
N LEU A 268 11.16 9.36 8.66
CA LEU A 268 11.46 9.35 7.21
C LEU A 268 12.28 10.55 6.76
N ASP A 269 12.52 11.53 7.64
CA ASP A 269 13.28 12.77 7.41
C ASP A 269 14.76 12.53 7.13
N ASP A 270 15.35 11.44 7.65
CA ASP A 270 16.70 10.99 7.30
C ASP A 270 16.78 10.27 5.93
N ILE A 271 15.62 9.98 5.30
CA ILE A 271 15.54 9.14 4.09
C ILE A 271 15.09 9.95 2.88
N LEU A 272 14.12 10.82 3.05
CA LEU A 272 13.60 11.71 2.01
C LEU A 272 13.67 13.18 2.47
N PRO A 273 13.93 14.11 1.55
CA PRO A 273 13.91 15.54 1.87
C PRO A 273 12.54 16.03 2.37
N ASP A 274 12.50 17.01 3.28
CA ASP A 274 11.30 17.57 3.87
C ASP A 274 10.23 17.97 2.84
N TYR A 275 10.64 18.60 1.72
CA TYR A 275 9.71 19.01 0.68
C TYR A 275 9.01 17.81 0.01
N HIS A 276 9.67 16.66 -0.05
CA HIS A 276 9.09 15.44 -0.60
C HIS A 276 8.06 14.85 0.38
N LEU A 277 8.43 14.77 1.65
CA LEU A 277 7.54 14.30 2.72
C LEU A 277 6.32 15.22 2.85
N GLU A 278 6.52 16.53 2.81
CA GLU A 278 5.44 17.51 2.82
C GLU A 278 4.49 17.33 1.63
N LYS A 279 5.02 17.05 0.44
CA LYS A 279 4.19 16.80 -0.74
C LYS A 279 3.40 15.49 -0.62
N ILE A 280 3.98 14.43 -0.05
CA ILE A 280 3.25 13.18 0.26
C ILE A 280 2.08 13.46 1.21
N TRP A 281 2.31 14.24 2.26
CA TRP A 281 1.22 14.64 3.17
C TRP A 281 0.14 15.45 2.48
N GLN A 282 0.50 16.43 1.67
CA GLN A 282 -0.47 17.24 0.90
C GLN A 282 -1.32 16.36 -0.03
N ILE A 283 -0.74 15.35 -0.67
CA ILE A 283 -1.46 14.39 -1.51
C ILE A 283 -2.52 13.66 -0.66
N ILE A 284 -2.10 13.04 0.44
CA ILE A 284 -3.02 12.27 1.29
C ILE A 284 -4.11 13.17 1.85
N TRP A 285 -3.75 14.32 2.43
CA TRP A 285 -4.66 15.20 3.10
C TRP A 285 -5.69 15.86 2.17
N ASN A 286 -5.25 16.41 1.05
CA ASN A 286 -6.15 17.08 0.11
C ASN A 286 -7.14 16.08 -0.52
N ARG A 287 -6.66 14.89 -0.86
CA ARG A 287 -7.51 13.82 -1.41
C ARG A 287 -8.46 13.24 -0.38
N TRP A 288 -8.04 13.14 0.88
CA TRP A 288 -8.94 12.76 1.96
C TRP A 288 -10.05 13.78 2.15
N LYS A 289 -9.73 15.07 2.18
CA LYS A 289 -10.74 16.14 2.29
C LYS A 289 -11.71 16.13 1.11
N HIS A 290 -11.20 15.94 -0.10
CA HIS A 290 -12.06 15.81 -1.28
C HIS A 290 -12.99 14.58 -1.18
N TYR A 291 -12.46 13.44 -0.72
CA TYR A 291 -13.28 12.25 -0.49
C TYR A 291 -14.36 12.48 0.57
N GLU A 292 -14.05 13.13 1.68
CA GLU A 292 -15.06 13.52 2.69
C GLU A 292 -16.17 14.38 2.07
N ASP A 293 -15.82 15.39 1.27
CA ASP A 293 -16.78 16.27 0.59
C ASP A 293 -17.70 15.49 -0.37
N LEU A 294 -17.18 14.48 -1.05
CA LEU A 294 -17.98 13.58 -1.88
C LEU A 294 -18.94 12.71 -1.05
N CYS A 295 -18.51 12.27 0.13
CA CYS A 295 -19.36 11.49 1.04
C CYS A 295 -20.51 12.30 1.63
N TYR A 296 -20.31 13.58 1.95
CA TYR A 296 -21.37 14.46 2.45
C TYR A 296 -22.41 14.83 1.39
N LYS A 297 -22.12 14.65 0.10
CA LYS A 297 -23.03 14.94 -1.02
C LYS A 297 -23.86 13.74 -1.46
N LYS A 298 -23.56 12.56 -0.94
CA LYS A 298 -24.32 11.31 -1.16
C LYS A 298 -25.38 11.11 -0.07
#